data_0e7b5691f509bc6a59f4cb8d7156e66f
#
_entry.id   0e7b5691f509bc6a59f4cb8d7156e66f
#
_cell.length_a   1.000
_cell.length_b   1.000
_cell.length_c   1.000
_cell.angle_alpha   90.00
_cell.angle_beta   90.00
_cell.angle_gamma   90.00
#
_symmetry.space_group_name_H-M   'P 1'
#
loop_
_entity.id
_entity.type
_entity.pdbx_description
1 polymer ?
#
loop_
_entity_poly.entity_id
_entity_poly.type
_entity_poly.pdbx_seq_one_letter_code
_entity_poly.pdbx_strand_id
1 'polypeptide(L)'
;MSLVHSIKSAEHALVVGSNRTPSVPVLTRGDLRDLLDIRMALEGIATERAAEKINQSDLSHIRELCNHMADSIKNDDTDAYLKQNWEFHKAIYRVASSDFMMRMIENLWLRSGPQVRLTFFEQFSRSNSMMHHFRACEALESNDGVGARIAIEADIAGAASDIEKVLT
;
A
#
# COMPACT_ATOMS: atom_id res chain seq x y z
N MET A 1 30.16 6.94 13.40
CA MET A 1 28.82 6.37 13.59
C MET A 1 28.69 5.19 12.64
N SER A 2 28.46 3.99 13.17
CA SER A 2 28.45 2.75 12.37
C SER A 2 27.19 2.70 11.49
N LEU A 3 27.32 2.15 10.26
CA LEU A 3 26.24 1.89 9.30
C LEU A 3 25.06 1.12 9.97
N VAL A 4 25.38 0.27 10.95
CA VAL A 4 24.41 -0.48 11.77
C VAL A 4 23.54 0.44 12.65
N HIS A 5 24.05 1.59 13.08
CA HIS A 5 23.26 2.58 13.82
C HIS A 5 22.31 3.34 12.87
N SER A 6 22.73 3.58 11.63
CA SER A 6 21.89 4.21 10.60
C SER A 6 20.75 3.30 10.15
N ILE A 7 20.99 1.97 10.09
CA ILE A 7 19.96 0.98 9.75
C ILE A 7 18.97 0.76 10.90
N LYS A 8 19.41 0.84 12.16
CA LYS A 8 18.52 0.86 13.34
C LYS A 8 17.63 2.12 13.37
N SER A 9 18.12 3.21 12.81
CA SER A 9 17.41 4.48 12.67
C SER A 9 16.38 4.49 11.52
N ALA A 10 16.44 3.53 10.60
CA ALA A 10 15.38 3.28 9.60
C ALA A 10 14.20 2.53 10.23
N GLU A 11 13.84 2.94 11.43
CA GLU A 11 12.51 2.88 12.03
C GLU A 11 11.91 1.47 12.16
N HIS A 12 12.71 0.52 12.67
CA HIS A 12 12.21 -0.83 12.99
C HIS A 12 11.64 -1.64 11.78
N ALA A 13 11.77 -1.15 10.56
CA ALA A 13 11.38 -1.90 9.36
C ALA A 13 12.29 -3.10 9.09
N LEU A 14 13.52 -3.07 9.64
CA LEU A 14 14.49 -4.16 9.53
C LEU A 14 14.97 -4.59 10.91
N VAL A 15 15.11 -5.89 11.09
CA VAL A 15 15.81 -6.50 12.23
C VAL A 15 17.16 -7.03 11.79
N VAL A 16 18.15 -6.91 12.67
CA VAL A 16 19.50 -7.43 12.43
C VAL A 16 19.67 -8.69 13.29
N GLY A 17 19.65 -9.85 12.64
CA GLY A 17 19.89 -11.13 13.30
C GLY A 17 21.34 -11.31 13.77
N SER A 18 21.64 -12.45 14.40
CA SER A 18 22.97 -12.79 14.91
C SER A 18 24.05 -12.79 13.83
N ASN A 19 23.71 -13.04 12.59
CA ASN A 19 24.60 -13.02 11.42
C ASN A 19 24.84 -11.60 10.84
N ARG A 20 24.31 -10.56 11.46
CA ARG A 20 24.37 -9.15 11.04
C ARG A 20 23.73 -8.84 9.69
N THR A 21 22.94 -9.75 9.12
CA THR A 21 22.18 -9.50 7.90
C THR A 21 20.87 -8.81 8.26
N PRO A 22 20.56 -7.61 7.72
CA PRO A 22 19.25 -6.99 7.89
C PRO A 22 18.18 -7.85 7.24
N SER A 23 17.09 -8.11 7.94
CA SER A 23 15.93 -8.83 7.43
C SER A 23 14.64 -8.14 7.85
N VAL A 24 13.60 -8.26 7.03
CA VAL A 24 12.26 -7.84 7.42
C VAL A 24 11.74 -8.83 8.46
N PRO A 25 11.22 -8.38 9.61
CA PRO A 25 10.67 -9.28 10.61
C PRO A 25 9.49 -10.05 10.03
N VAL A 26 9.39 -11.32 10.36
CA VAL A 26 8.20 -12.11 10.07
C VAL A 26 7.10 -11.63 11.02
N LEU A 27 6.00 -11.13 10.46
CA LEU A 27 4.86 -10.64 11.23
C LEU A 27 4.08 -11.84 11.79
N THR A 28 3.70 -11.75 13.06
CA THR A 28 2.67 -12.63 13.61
C THR A 28 1.28 -12.21 13.10
N ARG A 29 0.27 -13.06 13.28
CA ARG A 29 -1.12 -12.68 12.93
C ARG A 29 -1.60 -11.45 13.72
N GLY A 30 -1.17 -11.29 14.97
CA GLY A 30 -1.47 -10.10 15.78
C GLY A 30 -0.82 -8.85 15.19
N ASP A 31 0.49 -8.91 14.92
CA ASP A 31 1.23 -7.79 14.29
C ASP A 31 0.62 -7.39 12.94
N LEU A 32 0.17 -8.37 12.16
CA LEU A 32 -0.48 -8.10 10.87
C LEU A 32 -1.79 -7.32 11.06
N ARG A 33 -2.64 -7.73 11.99
CA ARG A 33 -3.90 -7.03 12.27
C ARG A 33 -3.66 -5.59 12.71
N ASP A 34 -2.76 -5.39 13.67
CA ASP A 34 -2.41 -4.05 14.15
C ASP A 34 -1.85 -3.18 13.00
N LEU A 35 -0.98 -3.75 12.17
CA LEU A 35 -0.42 -3.06 10.99
C LEU A 35 -1.51 -2.62 10.02
N LEU A 36 -2.50 -3.48 9.77
CA LEU A 36 -3.58 -3.21 8.83
C LEU A 36 -4.56 -2.19 9.38
N ASP A 37 -4.92 -2.27 10.66
CA ASP A 37 -5.77 -1.28 11.31
C ASP A 37 -5.14 0.12 11.25
N ILE A 38 -3.83 0.21 11.52
CA ILE A 38 -3.09 1.47 11.42
C ILE A 38 -3.03 1.96 9.95
N ARG A 39 -2.80 1.07 8.99
CA ARG A 39 -2.80 1.42 7.56
C ARG A 39 -4.16 1.94 7.11
N MET A 40 -5.25 1.23 7.40
CA MET A 40 -6.61 1.69 7.05
C MET A 40 -6.90 3.07 7.63
N ALA A 41 -6.58 3.29 8.91
CA ALA A 41 -6.81 4.58 9.55
C ALA A 41 -5.99 5.70 8.90
N LEU A 42 -4.69 5.50 8.70
CA LEU A 42 -3.79 6.55 8.21
C LEU A 42 -3.96 6.81 6.71
N GLU A 43 -4.00 5.75 5.90
CA GLU A 43 -4.12 5.81 4.45
C GLU A 43 -5.53 6.24 4.03
N GLY A 44 -6.56 5.82 4.78
CA GLY A 44 -7.93 6.29 4.60
C GLY A 44 -8.07 7.81 4.80
N ILE A 45 -7.49 8.35 5.88
CA ILE A 45 -7.45 9.81 6.13
C ILE A 45 -6.69 10.55 5.01
N ALA A 46 -5.56 9.99 4.58
CA ALA A 46 -4.78 10.59 3.49
C ALA A 46 -5.57 10.67 2.19
N THR A 47 -6.31 9.62 1.86
CA THR A 47 -7.15 9.52 0.66
C THR A 47 -8.34 10.48 0.71
N GLU A 48 -9.04 10.54 1.84
CA GLU A 48 -10.17 11.46 2.03
C GLU A 48 -9.75 12.92 1.84
N ARG A 49 -8.61 13.31 2.42
CA ARG A 49 -8.03 14.65 2.24
C ARG A 49 -7.55 14.91 0.81
N ALA A 50 -7.09 13.88 0.10
CA ALA A 50 -6.67 14.02 -1.28
C ALA A 50 -7.83 14.44 -2.17
N ALA A 51 -9.02 13.89 -1.99
CA ALA A 51 -10.21 14.24 -2.76
C ALA A 51 -10.57 15.73 -2.72
N GLU A 52 -10.23 16.43 -1.62
CA GLU A 52 -10.47 17.87 -1.49
C GLU A 52 -9.49 18.75 -2.26
N LYS A 53 -8.33 18.22 -2.64
CA LYS A 53 -7.20 18.99 -3.19
C LYS A 53 -6.72 18.52 -4.55
N ILE A 54 -7.23 17.37 -4.99
CA ILE A 54 -6.81 16.73 -6.23
C ILE A 54 -7.15 17.59 -7.45
N ASN A 55 -6.19 17.71 -8.36
CA ASN A 55 -6.39 18.43 -9.60
C ASN A 55 -6.45 17.45 -10.80
N GLN A 56 -6.77 17.97 -11.99
CA GLN A 56 -6.94 17.15 -13.19
C GLN A 56 -5.67 16.40 -13.61
N SER A 57 -4.49 16.98 -13.36
CA SER A 57 -3.21 16.32 -13.66
C SER A 57 -2.97 15.13 -12.72
N ASP A 58 -3.27 15.29 -11.44
CA ASP A 58 -3.17 14.20 -10.45
C ASP A 58 -4.14 13.06 -10.81
N LEU A 59 -5.40 13.40 -11.13
CA LEU A 59 -6.41 12.42 -11.55
C LEU A 59 -5.96 11.63 -12.78
N SER A 60 -5.45 12.31 -13.80
CA SER A 60 -4.94 11.66 -15.01
C SER A 60 -3.81 10.70 -14.72
N HIS A 61 -2.85 11.11 -13.87
CA HIS A 61 -1.72 10.28 -13.49
C HIS A 61 -2.15 9.05 -12.67
N ILE A 62 -3.03 9.24 -11.69
CA ILE A 62 -3.57 8.15 -10.85
C ILE A 62 -4.34 7.15 -11.72
N ARG A 63 -5.15 7.62 -12.65
CA ARG A 63 -5.90 6.78 -13.59
C ARG A 63 -4.96 5.98 -14.50
N GLU A 64 -3.89 6.59 -15.00
CA GLU A 64 -2.87 5.92 -15.80
C GLU A 64 -2.19 4.78 -15.02
N LEU A 65 -1.78 5.03 -13.77
CA LEU A 65 -1.21 4.00 -12.90
C LEU A 65 -2.19 2.83 -12.68
N CYS A 66 -3.47 3.13 -12.45
CA CYS A 66 -4.51 2.12 -12.31
C CYS A 66 -4.66 1.25 -13.58
N ASN A 67 -4.63 1.85 -14.75
CA ASN A 67 -4.69 1.13 -16.03
C ASN A 67 -3.45 0.26 -16.26
N HIS A 68 -2.25 0.77 -15.94
CA HIS A 68 -1.02 -0.01 -16.03
C HIS A 68 -1.02 -1.23 -15.10
N MET A 69 -1.59 -1.12 -13.88
CA MET A 69 -1.77 -2.27 -13.01
C MET A 69 -2.67 -3.34 -13.65
N ALA A 70 -3.80 -2.92 -14.27
CA ALA A 70 -4.69 -3.83 -14.97
C ALA A 70 -4.00 -4.55 -16.15
N ASP A 71 -3.13 -3.85 -16.88
CA ASP A 71 -2.36 -4.43 -17.97
C ASP A 71 -1.25 -5.37 -17.46
N SER A 72 -0.61 -5.05 -16.33
CA SER A 72 0.35 -5.94 -15.69
C SER A 72 -0.28 -7.27 -15.26
N ILE A 73 -1.52 -7.25 -14.77
CA ILE A 73 -2.28 -8.48 -14.45
C ILE A 73 -2.53 -9.31 -15.71
N LYS A 74 -2.96 -8.68 -16.81
CA LYS A 74 -3.19 -9.39 -18.10
C LYS A 74 -1.92 -10.07 -18.64
N ASN A 75 -0.76 -9.44 -18.39
CA ASN A 75 0.53 -9.92 -18.83
C ASN A 75 1.21 -10.85 -17.81
N ASP A 76 0.56 -11.15 -16.70
CA ASP A 76 1.11 -11.93 -15.57
C ASP A 76 2.44 -11.37 -15.00
N ASP A 77 2.63 -10.04 -15.10
CA ASP A 77 3.80 -9.33 -14.60
C ASP A 77 3.57 -8.84 -13.18
N THR A 78 3.87 -9.72 -12.22
CA THR A 78 3.71 -9.46 -10.79
C THR A 78 4.59 -8.31 -10.30
N ASP A 79 5.84 -8.21 -10.78
CA ASP A 79 6.77 -7.17 -10.33
C ASP A 79 6.33 -5.78 -10.80
N ALA A 80 5.88 -5.68 -12.06
CA ALA A 80 5.31 -4.44 -12.57
C ALA A 80 4.04 -4.06 -11.81
N TYR A 81 3.14 -5.01 -11.54
CA TYR A 81 1.94 -4.74 -10.74
C TYR A 81 2.28 -4.20 -9.35
N LEU A 82 3.13 -4.87 -8.59
CA LEU A 82 3.47 -4.45 -7.21
C LEU A 82 4.12 -3.06 -7.18
N LYS A 83 4.97 -2.76 -8.16
CA LYS A 83 5.57 -1.42 -8.30
C LYS A 83 4.50 -0.36 -8.57
N GLN A 84 3.62 -0.61 -9.54
CA GLN A 84 2.57 0.33 -9.93
C GLN A 84 1.51 0.49 -8.83
N ASN A 85 1.21 -0.58 -8.09
CA ASN A 85 0.34 -0.54 -6.93
C ASN A 85 0.87 0.44 -5.86
N TRP A 86 2.15 0.37 -5.54
CA TRP A 86 2.75 1.34 -4.63
C TRP A 86 2.69 2.77 -5.19
N GLU A 87 3.06 2.98 -6.45
CA GLU A 87 3.04 4.34 -7.04
C GLU A 87 1.61 4.90 -7.13
N PHE A 88 0.59 4.08 -7.39
CA PHE A 88 -0.81 4.46 -7.37
C PHE A 88 -1.24 4.99 -5.99
N HIS A 89 -1.04 4.21 -4.95
CA HIS A 89 -1.38 4.61 -3.59
C HIS A 89 -0.61 5.85 -3.15
N LYS A 90 0.68 5.88 -3.40
CA LYS A 90 1.56 7.01 -3.10
C LYS A 90 1.14 8.29 -3.83
N ALA A 91 0.73 8.20 -5.09
CA ALA A 91 0.26 9.36 -5.87
C ALA A 91 -0.98 9.97 -5.20
N ILE A 92 -1.94 9.16 -4.75
CA ILE A 92 -3.12 9.63 -4.02
C ILE A 92 -2.70 10.34 -2.72
N TYR A 93 -1.90 9.68 -1.88
CA TYR A 93 -1.57 10.21 -0.55
C TYR A 93 -0.76 11.50 -0.61
N ARG A 94 0.12 11.66 -1.61
CA ARG A 94 0.95 12.85 -1.77
C ARG A 94 0.16 14.12 -2.11
N VAL A 95 -1.04 14.02 -2.65
CA VAL A 95 -1.88 15.18 -2.97
C VAL A 95 -2.13 16.07 -1.75
N ALA A 96 -2.36 15.47 -0.57
CA ALA A 96 -2.77 16.21 0.62
C ALA A 96 -1.97 15.90 1.90
N SER A 97 -1.02 14.96 1.85
CA SER A 97 -0.25 14.57 3.02
C SER A 97 0.99 15.42 3.23
N SER A 98 1.30 15.69 4.49
CA SER A 98 2.59 16.25 4.89
C SER A 98 3.71 15.21 4.74
N ASP A 99 4.96 15.68 4.66
CA ASP A 99 6.14 14.79 4.67
C ASP A 99 6.18 13.88 5.89
N PHE A 100 5.68 14.35 7.03
CA PHE A 100 5.59 13.55 8.24
C PHE A 100 4.62 12.35 8.03
N MET A 101 3.43 12.61 7.52
CA MET A 101 2.43 11.57 7.24
C MET A 101 2.91 10.59 6.18
N MET A 102 3.54 11.09 5.11
CA MET A 102 4.10 10.24 4.06
C MET A 102 5.17 9.29 4.59
N ARG A 103 6.10 9.76 5.44
CA ARG A 103 7.10 8.86 6.06
C ARG A 103 6.47 7.77 6.92
N MET A 104 5.38 8.07 7.64
CA MET A 104 4.65 7.07 8.40
C MET A 104 4.04 6.00 7.49
N ILE A 105 3.37 6.42 6.41
CA ILE A 105 2.78 5.51 5.42
C ILE A 105 3.87 4.65 4.76
N GLU A 106 4.96 5.25 4.29
CA GLU A 106 6.08 4.54 3.67
C GLU A 106 6.68 3.47 4.59
N ASN A 107 6.79 3.75 5.89
CA ASN A 107 7.26 2.77 6.87
C ASN A 107 6.30 1.57 7.02
N LEU A 108 4.99 1.82 7.03
CA LEU A 108 3.98 0.75 7.11
C LEU A 108 4.01 -0.13 5.84
N TRP A 109 4.20 0.47 4.67
CA TRP A 109 4.33 -0.23 3.39
C TRP A 109 5.58 -1.12 3.34
N LEU A 110 6.72 -0.64 3.85
CA LEU A 110 7.94 -1.46 3.95
C LEU A 110 7.73 -2.72 4.80
N ARG A 111 6.87 -2.66 5.81
CA ARG A 111 6.57 -3.80 6.68
C ARG A 111 5.60 -4.79 6.06
N SER A 112 4.61 -4.31 5.30
CA SER A 112 3.59 -5.15 4.66
C SER A 112 4.04 -5.73 3.31
N GLY A 113 4.96 -5.08 2.60
CA GLY A 113 5.36 -5.42 1.25
C GLY A 113 5.76 -6.88 1.02
N PRO A 114 6.60 -7.50 1.87
CA PRO A 114 6.97 -8.91 1.72
C PRO A 114 5.77 -9.86 1.81
N GLN A 115 4.81 -9.59 2.68
CA GLN A 115 3.60 -10.40 2.85
C GLN A 115 2.66 -10.25 1.64
N VAL A 116 2.47 -9.01 1.16
CA VAL A 116 1.69 -8.75 -0.06
C VAL A 116 2.30 -9.50 -1.24
N ARG A 117 3.63 -9.50 -1.39
CA ARG A 117 4.30 -10.26 -2.46
C ARG A 117 4.01 -11.76 -2.41
N LEU A 118 3.95 -12.36 -1.21
CA LEU A 118 3.66 -13.79 -1.05
C LEU A 118 2.26 -14.15 -1.56
N THR A 119 1.25 -13.31 -1.35
CA THR A 119 -0.13 -13.57 -1.81
C THR A 119 -0.25 -13.61 -3.33
N PHE A 120 0.61 -12.92 -4.07
CA PHE A 120 0.60 -12.92 -5.52
C PHE A 120 1.08 -14.24 -6.15
N PHE A 121 1.96 -14.98 -5.49
CA PHE A 121 2.40 -16.30 -5.96
C PHE A 121 1.30 -17.36 -5.86
N GLU A 122 0.37 -17.20 -4.90
CA GLU A 122 -0.76 -18.10 -4.67
C GLU A 122 -2.01 -17.77 -5.51
N GLN A 123 -1.93 -16.83 -6.45
CA GLN A 123 -3.03 -16.37 -7.32
C GLN A 123 -4.27 -15.82 -6.57
N PHE A 124 -4.11 -15.36 -5.33
CA PHE A 124 -5.22 -14.76 -4.59
C PHE A 124 -5.58 -13.38 -5.16
N SER A 125 -6.83 -13.26 -5.52
CA SER A 125 -7.68 -12.06 -5.63
C SER A 125 -7.16 -10.80 -6.35
N ARG A 126 -6.30 -10.91 -7.37
CA ARG A 126 -5.87 -9.76 -8.20
C ARG A 126 -7.04 -8.96 -8.78
N SER A 127 -8.15 -9.64 -9.14
CA SER A 127 -9.34 -9.00 -9.70
C SER A 127 -10.11 -8.16 -8.68
N ASN A 128 -10.18 -8.59 -7.42
CA ASN A 128 -10.89 -7.84 -6.37
C ASN A 128 -10.14 -6.56 -6.01
N SER A 129 -8.82 -6.61 -5.90
CA SER A 129 -7.98 -5.43 -5.67
C SER A 129 -8.19 -4.38 -6.77
N MET A 130 -8.15 -4.78 -8.04
CA MET A 130 -8.40 -3.86 -9.15
C MET A 130 -9.77 -3.19 -9.11
N MET A 131 -10.80 -3.91 -8.67
CA MET A 131 -12.13 -3.32 -8.48
C MET A 131 -12.10 -2.15 -7.47
N HIS A 132 -11.37 -2.30 -6.36
CA HIS A 132 -11.22 -1.24 -5.36
C HIS A 132 -10.39 -0.06 -5.88
N HIS A 133 -9.33 -0.31 -6.65
CA HIS A 133 -8.55 0.75 -7.29
C HIS A 133 -9.39 1.57 -8.27
N PHE A 134 -10.21 0.94 -9.12
CA PHE A 134 -11.11 1.66 -10.02
C PHE A 134 -12.15 2.48 -9.26
N ARG A 135 -12.75 1.93 -8.20
CA ARG A 135 -13.69 2.67 -7.34
C ARG A 135 -13.04 3.87 -6.67
N ALA A 136 -11.79 3.74 -6.21
CA ALA A 136 -11.05 4.87 -5.66
C ALA A 136 -10.86 5.98 -6.71
N CYS A 137 -10.49 5.63 -7.95
CA CYS A 137 -10.40 6.60 -9.04
C CYS A 137 -11.72 7.32 -9.30
N GLU A 138 -12.83 6.58 -9.41
CA GLU A 138 -14.17 7.13 -9.68
C GLU A 138 -14.62 8.08 -8.56
N ALA A 139 -14.37 7.71 -7.30
CA ALA A 139 -14.67 8.55 -6.16
C ALA A 139 -13.83 9.83 -6.14
N LEU A 140 -12.53 9.75 -6.44
CA LEU A 140 -11.65 10.92 -6.54
C LEU A 140 -12.07 11.85 -7.68
N GLU A 141 -12.44 11.33 -8.84
CA GLU A 141 -12.96 12.10 -9.98
C GLU A 141 -14.25 12.84 -9.65
N SER A 142 -15.05 12.28 -8.72
CA SER A 142 -16.31 12.86 -8.24
C SER A 142 -16.13 13.76 -7.02
N ASN A 143 -14.89 13.95 -6.53
CA ASN A 143 -14.56 14.62 -5.27
C ASN A 143 -15.28 13.98 -4.06
N ASP A 144 -15.59 12.68 -4.14
CA ASP A 144 -16.16 11.89 -3.04
C ASP A 144 -15.04 11.33 -2.14
N GLY A 145 -14.61 12.12 -1.17
CA GLY A 145 -13.56 11.73 -0.23
C GLY A 145 -13.90 10.52 0.61
N VAL A 146 -15.18 10.41 1.02
CA VAL A 146 -15.66 9.27 1.81
C VAL A 146 -15.66 7.99 0.97
N GLY A 147 -16.16 8.05 -0.25
CA GLY A 147 -16.14 6.93 -1.19
C GLY A 147 -14.73 6.49 -1.53
N ALA A 148 -13.81 7.44 -1.78
CA ALA A 148 -12.40 7.16 -2.04
C ALA A 148 -11.73 6.46 -0.85
N ARG A 149 -11.95 6.96 0.37
CA ARG A 149 -11.49 6.35 1.62
C ARG A 149 -11.98 4.91 1.75
N ILE A 150 -13.29 4.67 1.61
CA ILE A 150 -13.90 3.34 1.71
C ILE A 150 -13.27 2.38 0.69
N ALA A 151 -13.01 2.84 -0.53
CA ALA A 151 -12.39 2.02 -1.57
C ALA A 151 -10.96 1.60 -1.21
N ILE A 152 -10.14 2.52 -0.70
CA ILE A 152 -8.77 2.22 -0.26
C ILE A 152 -8.76 1.32 0.98
N GLU A 153 -9.61 1.58 1.97
CA GLU A 153 -9.74 0.71 3.15
C GLU A 153 -10.15 -0.71 2.76
N ALA A 154 -11.05 -0.86 1.79
CA ALA A 154 -11.49 -2.16 1.27
C ALA A 154 -10.36 -2.91 0.51
N ASP A 155 -9.51 -2.19 -0.24
CA ASP A 155 -8.34 -2.77 -0.88
C ASP A 155 -7.34 -3.30 0.16
N ILE A 156 -7.02 -2.51 1.19
CA ILE A 156 -6.13 -2.92 2.29
C ILE A 156 -6.71 -4.13 3.03
N ALA A 157 -8.00 -4.13 3.35
CA ALA A 157 -8.67 -5.23 4.04
C ALA A 157 -8.70 -6.51 3.19
N GLY A 158 -8.88 -6.39 1.87
CA GLY A 158 -8.83 -7.51 0.93
C GLY A 158 -7.45 -8.15 0.89
N ALA A 159 -6.39 -7.35 0.78
CA ALA A 159 -5.00 -7.83 0.84
C ALA A 159 -4.69 -8.51 2.18
N ALA A 160 -5.24 -8.01 3.28
CA ALA A 160 -5.12 -8.61 4.61
C ALA A 160 -5.69 -10.04 4.67
N SER A 161 -6.91 -10.18 4.18
CA SER A 161 -7.59 -11.49 4.13
C SER A 161 -6.79 -12.52 3.33
N ASP A 162 -6.13 -12.09 2.26
CA ASP A 162 -5.30 -12.96 1.43
C ASP A 162 -3.97 -13.31 2.13
N ILE A 163 -3.34 -12.38 2.82
CA ILE A 163 -2.15 -12.64 3.64
C ILE A 163 -2.46 -13.62 4.77
N GLU A 164 -3.60 -13.49 5.47
CA GLU A 164 -3.99 -14.40 6.53
C GLU A 164 -4.11 -15.86 6.06
N LYS A 165 -4.52 -16.10 4.83
CA LYS A 165 -4.61 -17.45 4.22
C LYS A 165 -3.23 -18.09 3.99
N VAL A 166 -2.22 -17.28 3.73
CA VAL A 166 -0.83 -17.74 3.46
C VAL A 166 -0.05 -17.95 4.77
N LEU A 167 -0.41 -17.27 5.85
CA LEU A 167 0.25 -17.39 7.16
C LEU A 167 -0.23 -18.58 8.01
N THR A 168 -0.91 -19.56 7.41
CA THR A 168 -1.41 -20.78 8.12
C THR A 168 -0.30 -21.78 8.47
#